data_444dabc5d3da2416f153d58b09d4e6d2
#
_entry.id   444dabc5d3da2416f153d58b09d4e6d2
#
_cell.length_a   1.000
_cell.length_b   1.000
_cell.length_c   1.000
_cell.angle_alpha   90.00
_cell.angle_beta   90.00
_cell.angle_gamma   90.00
#
_symmetry.space_group_name_H-M   'P 1'
#
loop_
_entity.id
_entity.type
_entity.pdbx_description
1 polymer ?
#
loop_
_entity_poly.entity_id
_entity_poly.type
_entity_poly.pdbx_seq_one_letter_code
_entity_poly.pdbx_strand_id
1 'polypeptide(L)'
;MVFNAGNLYSALPVMYEELGQFGTGCAIVEFDREDVIRLYPLSTGEYWLGLDWRGRVDTLARRFMYSYRQIEARWPDHGIAEISERARGADTDTEIALLHLIEPNTGYEKGRLDGAGKKFRSVYWREGGGQADGEFIHCGGYSQFPALTPRWLPIGNDAYSTGPGHDALPDVKSLQILKKREHNAVDKHVNPPMGAHVSLRGSASSVLPGAINYFTTQERGAGMWPLYQTAPGAIDAVERLVARTQGFIKSAFFADLFLMISDMDGVQPRSQLEISARREEKMQMLGPVLENLHDDLLQPLVQRTFGIMAEHGLFPAPPPDLHGYPLDVELISILAQAQKAADLGSVERLWAFAGSIAATRPEVLDKLNADESIDVYADKLGAPAAITVADDVVARIRAERALRAEAAQALQVAGAIAAGAKTLSETEVGGGRNALQSVLGV
;
A
#
# COMPACT_ATOMS: atom_id res chain seq x y z
N MET A 1 -10.36 -13.42 2.52
CA MET A 1 -9.89 -14.73 3.04
C MET A 1 -8.64 -15.21 2.30
N VAL A 2 -8.56 -15.16 0.97
CA VAL A 2 -7.40 -15.65 0.18
C VAL A 2 -6.07 -15.02 0.62
N PHE A 3 -6.00 -13.71 0.80
CA PHE A 3 -4.77 -13.02 1.24
C PHE A 3 -4.28 -13.41 2.65
N ASN A 4 -5.18 -13.88 3.52
CA ASN A 4 -4.82 -14.33 4.86
C ASN A 4 -4.40 -15.81 4.89
N ALA A 5 -4.81 -16.60 3.90
CA ALA A 5 -4.44 -18.00 3.80
C ALA A 5 -3.00 -18.14 3.24
N GLY A 6 -2.67 -17.33 2.25
CA GLY A 6 -1.35 -17.35 1.64
C GLY A 6 -0.28 -16.55 2.40
N ASN A 7 0.90 -16.48 1.82
CA ASN A 7 2.07 -15.80 2.39
C ASN A 7 2.15 -14.29 2.08
N LEU A 8 1.05 -13.65 1.66
CA LEU A 8 1.06 -12.26 1.21
C LEU A 8 1.66 -11.32 2.27
N TYR A 9 1.15 -11.38 3.50
CA TYR A 9 1.56 -10.47 4.57
C TYR A 9 2.98 -10.70 5.08
N SER A 10 3.59 -11.85 4.81
CA SER A 10 5.00 -12.11 5.09
C SER A 10 5.91 -11.73 3.91
N ALA A 11 5.42 -11.77 2.68
CA ALA A 11 6.17 -11.42 1.48
C ALA A 11 6.21 -9.89 1.23
N LEU A 12 5.13 -9.16 1.53
CA LEU A 12 5.05 -7.71 1.33
C LEU A 12 6.13 -6.92 2.08
N PRO A 13 6.43 -7.18 3.37
CA PRO A 13 7.49 -6.47 4.08
C PRO A 13 8.85 -6.60 3.40
N VAL A 14 9.20 -7.80 2.90
CA VAL A 14 10.45 -8.03 2.15
C VAL A 14 10.50 -7.16 0.90
N MET A 15 9.40 -7.09 0.16
CA MET A 15 9.30 -6.28 -1.04
C MET A 15 9.33 -4.77 -0.73
N TYR A 16 8.73 -4.32 0.38
CA TYR A 16 8.80 -2.93 0.83
C TYR A 16 10.21 -2.54 1.28
N GLU A 17 10.95 -3.47 1.88
CA GLU A 17 12.35 -3.25 2.23
C GLU A 17 13.21 -3.01 0.98
N GLU A 18 13.08 -3.88 -0.03
CA GLU A 18 13.74 -3.71 -1.33
C GLU A 18 13.34 -2.39 -2.02
N LEU A 19 12.05 -2.05 -1.99
CA LEU A 19 11.54 -0.81 -2.55
C LEU A 19 12.15 0.43 -1.86
N GLY A 20 12.25 0.41 -0.54
CA GLY A 20 12.86 1.50 0.23
C GLY A 20 14.37 1.63 -0.01
N GLN A 21 15.08 0.52 -0.12
CA GLN A 21 16.53 0.50 -0.30
C GLN A 21 16.95 0.79 -1.75
N PHE A 22 16.32 0.13 -2.71
CA PHE A 22 16.71 0.12 -4.12
C PHE A 22 15.72 0.83 -5.05
N GLY A 23 14.62 1.35 -4.52
CA GLY A 23 13.62 2.06 -5.28
C GLY A 23 12.70 1.17 -6.12
N THR A 24 13.00 -0.12 -6.26
CA THR A 24 12.23 -1.08 -7.04
C THR A 24 12.12 -2.39 -6.27
N GLY A 25 10.90 -2.88 -6.12
CA GLY A 25 10.63 -4.21 -5.58
C GLY A 25 10.18 -5.16 -6.69
N CYS A 26 10.28 -6.45 -6.46
CA CYS A 26 9.74 -7.46 -7.37
C CYS A 26 9.22 -8.68 -6.61
N ALA A 27 8.05 -9.18 -7.01
CA ALA A 27 7.53 -10.46 -6.55
C ALA A 27 6.76 -11.15 -7.66
N ILE A 28 6.79 -12.48 -7.71
CA ILE A 28 5.97 -13.26 -8.63
C ILE A 28 4.78 -13.85 -7.86
N VAL A 29 3.58 -13.73 -8.43
CA VAL A 29 2.34 -14.30 -7.88
C VAL A 29 1.99 -15.54 -8.70
N GLU A 30 2.10 -16.70 -8.08
CA GLU A 30 1.75 -17.99 -8.68
C GLU A 30 0.51 -18.59 -8.01
N PHE A 31 -0.14 -19.49 -8.75
CA PHE A 31 -1.21 -20.31 -8.18
C PHE A 31 -0.61 -21.33 -7.21
N ASP A 32 -1.25 -21.48 -6.05
CA ASP A 32 -0.95 -22.51 -5.06
C ASP A 32 -2.18 -23.37 -4.80
N ARG A 33 -2.01 -24.68 -4.74
CA ARG A 33 -3.13 -25.62 -4.55
C ARG A 33 -3.70 -25.59 -3.13
N GLU A 34 -2.89 -25.20 -2.15
CA GLU A 34 -3.26 -25.17 -0.74
C GLU A 34 -3.81 -23.79 -0.37
N ASP A 35 -3.09 -22.71 -0.78
CA ASP A 35 -3.35 -21.34 -0.33
C ASP A 35 -4.00 -20.46 -1.41
N VAL A 36 -4.30 -21.00 -2.60
CA VAL A 36 -4.81 -20.32 -3.79
C VAL A 36 -3.74 -19.46 -4.48
N ILE A 37 -3.02 -18.64 -3.73
CA ILE A 37 -1.92 -17.81 -4.23
C ILE A 37 -0.70 -17.91 -3.33
N ARG A 38 0.47 -17.87 -3.95
CA ARG A 38 1.75 -17.74 -3.27
C ARG A 38 2.59 -16.68 -3.94
N LEU A 39 3.15 -15.78 -3.13
CA LEU A 39 4.07 -14.74 -3.55
C LEU A 39 5.51 -15.21 -3.36
N TYR A 40 6.33 -14.98 -4.38
CA TYR A 40 7.76 -15.20 -4.36
C TYR A 40 8.46 -13.84 -4.47
N PRO A 41 8.83 -13.20 -3.34
CA PRO A 41 9.61 -11.97 -3.38
C PRO A 41 11.00 -12.28 -3.95
N LEU A 42 11.50 -11.38 -4.79
CA LEU A 42 12.80 -11.47 -5.44
C LEU A 42 13.69 -10.36 -4.92
N SER A 43 14.95 -10.70 -4.62
CA SER A 43 15.93 -9.71 -4.16
C SER A 43 16.61 -9.02 -5.34
N THR A 44 16.96 -7.77 -5.16
CA THR A 44 17.70 -6.97 -6.14
C THR A 44 19.02 -7.63 -6.49
N GLY A 45 19.26 -7.80 -7.78
CA GLY A 45 20.42 -8.56 -8.32
C GLY A 45 20.09 -9.98 -8.79
N GLU A 46 18.93 -10.54 -8.44
CA GLU A 46 18.46 -11.82 -8.90
C GLU A 46 17.54 -11.71 -10.13
N TYR A 47 17.07 -10.51 -10.47
CA TYR A 47 16.13 -10.29 -11.55
C TYR A 47 16.47 -9.08 -12.41
N TRP A 48 15.97 -9.09 -13.63
CA TRP A 48 16.06 -8.04 -14.63
C TRP A 48 14.68 -7.76 -15.22
N LEU A 49 14.34 -6.48 -15.36
CA LEU A 49 13.04 -6.02 -15.86
C LEU A 49 13.18 -5.41 -17.26
N GLY A 50 12.18 -5.64 -18.08
CA GLY A 50 12.01 -4.96 -19.36
C GLY A 50 10.68 -4.21 -19.41
N LEU A 51 10.64 -3.12 -20.19
CA LEU A 51 9.47 -2.25 -20.33
C LEU A 51 8.83 -2.42 -21.70
N ASP A 52 7.53 -2.27 -21.75
CA ASP A 52 6.79 -2.02 -22.97
C ASP A 52 6.99 -0.55 -23.46
N TRP A 53 6.45 -0.23 -24.63
CA TRP A 53 6.50 1.12 -25.20
C TRP A 53 5.75 2.18 -24.37
N ARG A 54 4.92 1.77 -23.41
CA ARG A 54 4.18 2.64 -22.48
C ARG A 54 4.91 2.86 -21.16
N GLY A 55 6.09 2.25 -20.97
CA GLY A 55 6.85 2.31 -19.73
C GLY A 55 6.31 1.37 -18.63
N ARG A 56 5.48 0.38 -18.97
CA ARG A 56 5.03 -0.66 -18.03
C ARG A 56 5.96 -1.86 -18.11
N VAL A 57 6.23 -2.46 -16.98
CA VAL A 57 7.01 -3.69 -16.92
C VAL A 57 6.20 -4.83 -17.51
N ASP A 58 6.70 -5.45 -18.57
CA ASP A 58 6.08 -6.58 -19.25
C ASP A 58 6.99 -7.79 -19.39
N THR A 59 8.26 -7.64 -19.06
CA THR A 59 9.30 -8.66 -19.17
C THR A 59 10.06 -8.79 -17.86
N LEU A 60 10.22 -10.04 -17.40
CA LEU A 60 11.00 -10.39 -16.22
C LEU A 60 11.93 -11.53 -16.56
N ALA A 61 13.22 -11.34 -16.35
CA ALA A 61 14.20 -12.42 -16.30
C ALA A 61 14.72 -12.58 -14.87
N ARG A 62 14.92 -13.80 -14.39
CA ARG A 62 15.53 -14.05 -13.08
C ARG A 62 16.50 -15.21 -13.11
N ARG A 63 17.47 -15.17 -12.18
CA ARG A 63 18.43 -16.22 -11.91
C ARG A 63 18.27 -16.67 -10.47
N PHE A 64 18.17 -17.98 -10.25
CA PHE A 64 18.02 -18.57 -8.92
C PHE A 64 18.64 -19.96 -8.86
N MET A 65 18.85 -20.47 -7.66
CA MET A 65 19.47 -21.78 -7.42
C MET A 65 18.41 -22.79 -7.01
N TYR A 66 18.40 -23.96 -7.63
CA TYR A 66 17.61 -25.12 -7.21
C TYR A 66 18.48 -26.36 -7.20
N SER A 67 18.21 -27.25 -6.23
CA SER A 67 18.81 -28.59 -6.24
C SER A 67 18.11 -29.47 -7.27
N TYR A 68 18.82 -30.53 -7.71
CA TYR A 68 18.24 -31.48 -8.64
C TYR A 68 16.92 -32.08 -8.12
N ARG A 69 16.83 -32.36 -6.83
CA ARG A 69 15.59 -32.82 -6.17
C ARG A 69 14.45 -31.83 -6.30
N GLN A 70 14.72 -30.54 -6.11
CA GLN A 70 13.70 -29.51 -6.23
C GLN A 70 13.18 -29.36 -7.66
N ILE A 71 14.08 -29.52 -8.65
CA ILE A 71 13.70 -29.46 -10.07
C ILE A 71 12.79 -30.63 -10.41
N GLU A 72 13.19 -31.86 -10.04
CA GLU A 72 12.41 -33.10 -10.28
C GLU A 72 11.04 -33.02 -9.59
N ALA A 73 10.97 -32.49 -8.36
CA ALA A 73 9.72 -32.34 -7.63
C ALA A 73 8.78 -31.29 -8.25
N ARG A 74 9.35 -30.19 -8.78
CA ARG A 74 8.54 -29.10 -9.36
C ARG A 74 8.09 -29.40 -10.78
N TRP A 75 8.97 -30.03 -11.58
CA TRP A 75 8.74 -30.33 -13.01
C TRP A 75 9.11 -31.78 -13.34
N PRO A 76 8.32 -32.76 -12.89
CA PRO A 76 8.64 -34.19 -13.12
C PRO A 76 8.69 -34.55 -14.61
N ASP A 77 8.02 -33.79 -15.46
CA ASP A 77 7.92 -34.00 -16.90
C ASP A 77 8.96 -33.20 -17.72
N HIS A 78 10.06 -32.75 -17.10
CA HIS A 78 11.07 -31.93 -17.78
C HIS A 78 11.83 -32.64 -18.93
N GLY A 79 11.83 -33.96 -18.97
CA GLY A 79 12.40 -34.76 -20.05
C GLY A 79 13.94 -34.81 -20.13
N ILE A 80 14.67 -34.18 -19.18
CA ILE A 80 16.13 -34.12 -19.16
C ILE A 80 16.67 -35.25 -18.29
N ALA A 81 17.18 -36.30 -18.95
CA ALA A 81 17.65 -37.54 -18.29
C ALA A 81 18.75 -37.28 -17.24
N GLU A 82 19.69 -36.36 -17.52
CA GLU A 82 20.78 -36.01 -16.60
C GLU A 82 20.25 -35.47 -15.26
N ILE A 83 19.22 -34.63 -15.30
CA ILE A 83 18.61 -34.06 -14.08
C ILE A 83 17.96 -35.16 -13.26
N SER A 84 17.19 -36.03 -13.90
CA SER A 84 16.52 -37.15 -13.22
C SER A 84 17.49 -38.17 -12.65
N GLU A 85 18.62 -38.46 -13.32
CA GLU A 85 19.67 -39.32 -12.80
C GLU A 85 20.34 -38.73 -11.55
N ARG A 86 20.73 -37.46 -11.60
CA ARG A 86 21.35 -36.76 -10.47
C ARG A 86 20.38 -36.58 -9.29
N ALA A 87 19.09 -36.33 -9.57
CA ALA A 87 18.06 -36.23 -8.54
C ALA A 87 17.87 -37.54 -7.74
N ARG A 88 18.18 -38.72 -8.34
CA ARG A 88 18.11 -40.03 -7.70
C ARG A 88 19.47 -40.51 -7.14
N GLY A 89 20.56 -39.85 -7.51
CA GLY A 89 21.92 -40.20 -7.14
C GLY A 89 22.41 -39.54 -5.86
N ALA A 90 23.75 -39.55 -5.69
CA ALA A 90 24.42 -38.90 -4.55
C ALA A 90 24.39 -37.35 -4.63
N ASP A 91 24.16 -36.80 -5.82
CA ASP A 91 24.19 -35.36 -6.09
C ASP A 91 22.82 -34.68 -5.92
N THR A 92 21.86 -35.34 -5.30
CA THR A 92 20.43 -34.90 -5.21
C THR A 92 20.25 -33.48 -4.63
N ASP A 93 21.09 -33.10 -3.68
CA ASP A 93 21.04 -31.78 -3.03
C ASP A 93 22.03 -30.76 -3.64
N THR A 94 22.76 -31.14 -4.71
CA THR A 94 23.62 -30.20 -5.43
C THR A 94 22.76 -29.15 -6.14
N GLU A 95 23.07 -27.89 -5.89
CA GLU A 95 22.35 -26.74 -6.47
C GLU A 95 22.93 -26.36 -7.83
N ILE A 96 22.04 -26.08 -8.77
CA ILE A 96 22.39 -25.54 -10.09
C ILE A 96 21.65 -24.25 -10.34
N ALA A 97 22.28 -23.34 -11.09
CA ALA A 97 21.68 -22.08 -11.47
C ALA A 97 20.66 -22.29 -12.59
N LEU A 98 19.46 -21.78 -12.36
CA LEU A 98 18.38 -21.74 -13.31
C LEU A 98 18.10 -20.31 -13.76
N LEU A 99 17.74 -20.19 -15.02
CA LEU A 99 17.25 -18.96 -15.61
C LEU A 99 15.75 -19.11 -15.92
N HIS A 100 14.99 -18.09 -15.62
CA HIS A 100 13.56 -18.01 -15.89
C HIS A 100 13.26 -16.70 -16.62
N LEU A 101 12.62 -16.78 -17.76
CA LEU A 101 12.19 -15.64 -18.55
C LEU A 101 10.67 -15.65 -18.66
N ILE A 102 10.07 -14.50 -18.37
CA ILE A 102 8.67 -14.19 -18.62
C ILE A 102 8.64 -12.99 -19.56
N GLU A 103 8.00 -13.16 -20.71
CA GLU A 103 7.94 -12.11 -21.75
C GLU A 103 6.59 -12.15 -22.48
N PRO A 104 6.18 -11.07 -23.16
CA PRO A 104 5.01 -11.09 -24.04
C PRO A 104 5.13 -12.20 -25.10
N ASN A 105 4.07 -12.97 -25.24
CA ASN A 105 4.05 -14.09 -26.20
C ASN A 105 3.73 -13.58 -27.61
N THR A 106 4.75 -13.50 -28.47
CA THR A 106 4.61 -13.09 -29.87
C THR A 106 3.80 -14.10 -30.72
N GLY A 107 3.73 -15.36 -30.28
CA GLY A 107 2.94 -16.42 -30.88
C GLY A 107 1.58 -16.64 -30.22
N TYR A 108 1.00 -15.62 -29.56
CA TYR A 108 -0.29 -15.74 -28.88
C TYR A 108 -1.44 -16.07 -29.81
N GLU A 109 -2.13 -17.18 -29.56
CA GLU A 109 -3.33 -17.63 -30.27
C GLU A 109 -4.50 -17.73 -29.30
N LYS A 110 -5.48 -16.84 -29.45
CA LYS A 110 -6.66 -16.80 -28.56
C LYS A 110 -7.48 -18.11 -28.68
N GLY A 111 -7.79 -18.70 -27.52
CA GLY A 111 -8.65 -19.90 -27.43
C GLY A 111 -7.90 -21.22 -27.36
N ARG A 112 -6.57 -21.23 -27.49
CA ARG A 112 -5.76 -22.43 -27.22
C ARG A 112 -5.63 -22.66 -25.71
N LEU A 113 -5.55 -23.91 -25.30
CA LEU A 113 -5.41 -24.32 -23.89
C LEU A 113 -3.94 -24.50 -23.48
N ASP A 114 -3.02 -24.55 -24.46
CA ASP A 114 -1.57 -24.68 -24.23
C ASP A 114 -0.87 -23.31 -24.03
N GLY A 115 0.46 -23.32 -23.94
CA GLY A 115 1.26 -22.10 -23.75
C GLY A 115 1.06 -21.04 -24.83
N ALA A 116 0.68 -21.44 -26.07
CA ALA A 116 0.36 -20.50 -27.14
C ALA A 116 -0.93 -19.71 -26.86
N GLY A 117 -1.85 -20.26 -26.10
CA GLY A 117 -3.09 -19.56 -25.65
C GLY A 117 -2.87 -18.61 -24.48
N LYS A 118 -1.65 -18.41 -24.01
CA LYS A 118 -1.31 -17.51 -22.91
C LYS A 118 -0.63 -16.24 -23.44
N LYS A 119 -0.99 -15.07 -22.87
CA LYS A 119 -0.45 -13.76 -23.32
C LYS A 119 1.03 -13.58 -23.02
N PHE A 120 1.51 -14.20 -21.96
CA PHE A 120 2.92 -14.15 -21.55
C PHE A 120 3.50 -15.54 -21.60
N ARG A 121 4.66 -15.69 -22.24
CA ARG A 121 5.44 -16.91 -22.28
C ARG A 121 6.30 -17.01 -21.03
N SER A 122 6.46 -18.21 -20.47
CA SER A 122 7.30 -18.49 -19.31
C SER A 122 8.20 -19.67 -19.62
N VAL A 123 9.50 -19.46 -19.55
CA VAL A 123 10.50 -20.49 -19.94
C VAL A 123 11.55 -20.61 -18.85
N TYR A 124 11.85 -21.86 -18.48
CA TYR A 124 12.90 -22.21 -17.52
C TYR A 124 13.98 -23.04 -18.19
N TRP A 125 15.25 -22.68 -17.99
CA TRP A 125 16.39 -23.45 -18.47
C TRP A 125 17.58 -23.37 -17.52
N ARG A 126 18.56 -24.26 -17.67
CA ARG A 126 19.79 -24.29 -16.87
C ARG A 126 20.77 -23.23 -17.39
N GLU A 127 21.44 -22.51 -16.50
CA GLU A 127 22.54 -21.62 -16.89
C GLU A 127 23.67 -22.43 -17.57
N GLY A 128 24.12 -21.98 -18.73
CA GLY A 128 25.11 -22.68 -19.54
C GLY A 128 24.57 -23.85 -20.41
N GLY A 129 23.29 -24.22 -20.22
CA GLY A 129 22.56 -25.08 -21.16
C GLY A 129 22.00 -24.19 -22.28
N GLY A 130 22.34 -24.48 -23.52
CA GLY A 130 22.06 -23.57 -24.60
C GLY A 130 20.58 -23.51 -24.98
N GLN A 131 20.05 -22.32 -25.20
CA GLN A 131 18.87 -22.12 -26.05
C GLN A 131 19.03 -22.79 -27.41
N ALA A 132 20.29 -22.98 -27.88
CA ALA A 132 20.63 -23.65 -29.12
C ALA A 132 20.25 -25.15 -29.13
N ASP A 133 20.25 -25.78 -27.97
CA ASP A 133 20.00 -27.24 -27.87
C ASP A 133 18.52 -27.56 -27.54
N GLY A 134 17.69 -26.54 -27.32
CA GLY A 134 16.23 -26.71 -27.05
C GLY A 134 15.93 -27.38 -25.71
N GLU A 135 16.90 -27.52 -24.81
CA GLU A 135 16.72 -28.15 -23.49
C GLU A 135 16.07 -27.14 -22.48
N PHE A 136 14.79 -26.92 -22.65
CA PHE A 136 14.01 -26.22 -21.64
C PHE A 136 13.54 -27.21 -20.57
N ILE A 137 13.73 -26.83 -19.31
CA ILE A 137 13.20 -27.57 -18.15
C ILE A 137 11.67 -27.49 -18.14
N HIS A 138 11.16 -26.28 -18.42
CA HIS A 138 9.71 -26.07 -18.48
C HIS A 138 9.38 -24.91 -19.43
N CYS A 139 8.35 -25.13 -20.25
CA CYS A 139 7.74 -24.10 -21.09
C CYS A 139 6.26 -23.98 -20.73
N GLY A 140 5.86 -22.83 -20.27
CA GLY A 140 4.48 -22.52 -19.91
C GLY A 140 4.10 -21.11 -20.28
N GLY A 141 3.10 -20.57 -19.62
CA GLY A 141 2.68 -19.19 -19.83
C GLY A 141 1.64 -18.72 -18.84
N TYR A 142 1.41 -17.43 -18.86
CA TYR A 142 0.44 -16.75 -17.98
C TYR A 142 -0.55 -15.94 -18.82
N SER A 143 -1.82 -15.94 -18.41
CA SER A 143 -2.86 -15.12 -19.07
C SER A 143 -2.69 -13.63 -18.76
N GLN A 144 -2.08 -13.32 -17.61
CA GLN A 144 -1.73 -11.97 -17.14
C GLN A 144 -0.27 -11.97 -16.70
N PHE A 145 0.39 -10.81 -16.73
CA PHE A 145 1.74 -10.69 -16.22
C PHE A 145 1.79 -11.08 -14.74
N PRO A 146 2.60 -12.06 -14.35
CA PRO A 146 2.54 -12.61 -12.99
C PRO A 146 3.39 -11.85 -11.98
N ALA A 147 4.27 -10.93 -12.43
CA ALA A 147 5.15 -10.20 -11.54
C ALA A 147 4.52 -8.88 -11.09
N LEU A 148 4.68 -8.59 -9.82
CA LEU A 148 4.40 -7.30 -9.19
C LEU A 148 5.73 -6.57 -9.11
N THR A 149 5.81 -5.38 -9.70
CA THR A 149 7.05 -4.62 -9.83
C THR A 149 6.86 -3.18 -9.38
N PRO A 150 6.57 -2.93 -8.07
CA PRO A 150 6.39 -1.59 -7.58
C PRO A 150 7.67 -0.77 -7.73
N ARG A 151 7.50 0.47 -8.19
CA ARG A 151 8.55 1.45 -8.40
C ARG A 151 8.28 2.68 -7.53
N TRP A 152 9.29 3.12 -6.78
CA TRP A 152 9.14 4.26 -5.89
C TRP A 152 8.92 5.56 -6.66
N LEU A 153 9.89 5.92 -7.51
CA LEU A 153 9.82 7.09 -8.37
C LEU A 153 10.53 6.77 -9.69
N PRO A 154 9.80 6.35 -10.73
CA PRO A 154 10.39 6.06 -12.04
C PRO A 154 10.93 7.35 -12.68
N ILE A 155 12.13 7.29 -13.25
CA ILE A 155 12.77 8.40 -13.91
C ILE A 155 12.94 8.07 -15.40
N GLY A 156 12.28 8.85 -16.23
CA GLY A 156 12.37 8.69 -17.68
C GLY A 156 11.83 7.35 -18.17
N ASN A 157 12.61 6.65 -19.00
CA ASN A 157 12.27 5.35 -19.57
C ASN A 157 13.12 4.21 -18.96
N ASP A 158 13.49 4.35 -17.69
CA ASP A 158 14.22 3.30 -16.98
C ASP A 158 13.25 2.27 -16.40
N ALA A 159 13.62 0.99 -16.48
CA ALA A 159 12.87 -0.10 -15.88
C ALA A 159 12.93 -0.08 -14.36
N TYR A 160 13.98 0.51 -13.80
CA TYR A 160 14.21 0.65 -12.38
C TYR A 160 13.96 2.09 -11.94
N SER A 161 13.62 2.27 -10.68
CA SER A 161 13.38 3.58 -10.10
C SER A 161 14.40 3.94 -9.04
N THR A 162 14.49 5.22 -8.73
CA THR A 162 15.21 5.69 -7.56
C THR A 162 14.30 5.67 -6.34
N GLY A 163 14.88 5.48 -5.17
CA GLY A 163 14.16 5.45 -3.90
C GLY A 163 14.93 6.13 -2.79
N PRO A 164 14.35 6.19 -1.59
CA PRO A 164 14.93 6.84 -0.42
C PRO A 164 16.35 6.37 -0.10
N GLY A 165 16.63 5.08 -0.34
CA GLY A 165 17.96 4.52 -0.12
C GLY A 165 19.05 5.15 -1.01
N HIS A 166 18.70 5.50 -2.26
CA HIS A 166 19.63 6.19 -3.16
C HIS A 166 19.93 7.61 -2.67
N ASP A 167 18.90 8.34 -2.23
CA ASP A 167 19.03 9.71 -1.73
C ASP A 167 19.80 9.74 -0.41
N ALA A 168 19.57 8.77 0.47
CA ALA A 168 20.25 8.66 1.75
C ALA A 168 21.68 8.09 1.66
N LEU A 169 22.08 7.45 0.56
CA LEU A 169 23.34 6.72 0.45
C LEU A 169 24.60 7.55 0.78
N PRO A 170 24.72 8.82 0.34
CA PRO A 170 25.86 9.66 0.72
C PRO A 170 25.94 9.90 2.23
N ASP A 171 24.78 10.15 2.86
CA ASP A 171 24.70 10.40 4.30
C ASP A 171 24.97 9.12 5.11
N VAL A 172 24.49 7.96 4.65
CA VAL A 172 24.78 6.66 5.27
C VAL A 172 26.30 6.37 5.23
N LYS A 173 26.97 6.58 4.09
CA LYS A 173 28.44 6.44 3.98
C LYS A 173 29.18 7.42 4.92
N SER A 174 28.71 8.66 4.98
CA SER A 174 29.26 9.67 5.89
C SER A 174 29.07 9.27 7.35
N LEU A 175 27.89 8.75 7.71
CA LEU A 175 27.59 8.27 9.06
C LEU A 175 28.50 7.11 9.48
N GLN A 176 28.76 6.15 8.59
CA GLN A 176 29.68 5.04 8.86
C GLN A 176 31.09 5.55 9.18
N ILE A 177 31.58 6.53 8.41
CA ILE A 177 32.91 7.14 8.65
C ILE A 177 32.91 7.91 9.97
N LEU A 178 31.87 8.68 10.26
CA LEU A 178 31.72 9.44 11.49
C LEU A 178 31.68 8.51 12.71
N LYS A 179 30.92 7.43 12.68
CA LYS A 179 30.87 6.44 13.76
C LYS A 179 32.23 5.77 13.99
N LYS A 180 32.93 5.41 12.93
CA LYS A 180 34.30 4.89 13.05
C LYS A 180 35.25 5.91 13.71
N ARG A 181 35.14 7.19 13.33
CA ARG A 181 35.94 8.26 13.92
C ARG A 181 35.59 8.51 15.39
N GLU A 182 34.29 8.47 15.72
CA GLU A 182 33.78 8.58 17.09
C GLU A 182 34.38 7.49 17.99
N HIS A 183 34.27 6.20 17.58
CA HIS A 183 34.88 5.09 18.32
C HIS A 183 36.40 5.28 18.47
N ASN A 184 37.10 5.61 17.40
CA ASN A 184 38.54 5.87 17.48
C ASN A 184 38.90 7.07 18.40
N ALA A 185 38.03 8.09 18.46
CA ALA A 185 38.25 9.23 19.36
C ALA A 185 38.05 8.83 20.82
N VAL A 186 37.01 8.03 21.11
CA VAL A 186 36.75 7.47 22.43
C VAL A 186 37.90 6.56 22.87
N ASP A 187 38.35 5.63 22.01
CA ASP A 187 39.49 4.75 22.29
C ASP A 187 40.76 5.54 22.63
N LYS A 188 41.07 6.57 21.84
CA LYS A 188 42.23 7.44 22.10
C LYS A 188 42.08 8.32 23.33
N HIS A 189 40.85 8.63 23.73
CA HIS A 189 40.57 9.36 24.96
C HIS A 189 40.74 8.47 26.19
N VAL A 190 40.23 7.26 26.14
CA VAL A 190 40.29 6.26 27.23
C VAL A 190 41.68 5.64 27.32
N ASN A 191 42.31 5.35 26.19
CA ASN A 191 43.62 4.71 26.11
C ASN A 191 44.54 5.47 25.13
N PRO A 192 45.00 6.67 25.53
CA PRO A 192 45.81 7.51 24.67
C PRO A 192 47.19 6.88 24.40
N PRO A 193 47.79 7.11 23.23
CA PRO A 193 49.18 6.75 23.00
C PRO A 193 50.07 7.44 24.03
N MET A 194 50.89 6.67 24.71
CA MET A 194 51.73 7.15 25.78
C MET A 194 53.14 7.41 25.29
N GLY A 195 53.67 8.55 25.67
CA GLY A 195 55.11 8.84 25.61
C GLY A 195 55.75 8.44 26.93
N ALA A 196 56.93 7.88 26.87
CA ALA A 196 57.73 7.54 28.05
C ALA A 196 59.20 7.97 27.86
N HIS A 197 59.87 8.32 28.95
CA HIS A 197 61.31 8.64 28.91
C HIS A 197 62.08 7.36 28.51
N VAL A 198 63.21 7.56 27.82
CA VAL A 198 64.03 6.44 27.32
C VAL A 198 64.57 5.55 28.48
N SER A 199 64.73 6.09 29.67
CA SER A 199 65.13 5.31 30.86
C SER A 199 64.17 4.22 31.28
N LEU A 200 62.89 4.33 30.86
CA LEU A 200 61.81 3.32 31.10
C LEU A 200 61.85 2.17 30.09
N ARG A 201 62.72 2.25 29.09
CA ARG A 201 62.86 1.18 28.10
C ARG A 201 63.48 -0.05 28.77
N GLY A 202 62.67 -1.10 28.98
CA GLY A 202 63.07 -2.33 29.65
C GLY A 202 62.76 -2.39 31.16
N SER A 203 62.16 -1.36 31.75
CA SER A 203 61.63 -1.43 33.12
C SER A 203 60.21 -2.04 33.14
N ALA A 204 59.85 -2.64 34.27
CA ALA A 204 58.51 -3.22 34.48
C ALA A 204 57.48 -2.12 34.74
N SER A 205 57.19 -1.31 33.70
CA SER A 205 56.15 -0.25 33.76
C SER A 205 54.88 -0.73 33.05
N SER A 206 53.70 -0.38 33.60
CA SER A 206 52.41 -0.81 33.13
C SER A 206 51.48 0.39 32.90
N VAL A 207 50.70 0.32 31.84
CA VAL A 207 49.60 1.27 31.52
C VAL A 207 48.22 0.75 31.93
N LEU A 208 48.17 -0.38 32.65
CA LEU A 208 46.91 -0.96 33.12
C LEU A 208 46.29 -0.09 34.24
N PRO A 209 44.95 -0.03 34.32
CA PRO A 209 44.24 0.67 35.40
C PRO A 209 44.69 0.16 36.78
N GLY A 210 45.00 1.07 37.68
CA GLY A 210 45.45 0.74 39.04
C GLY A 210 46.90 0.29 39.17
N ALA A 211 47.67 0.22 38.08
CA ALA A 211 49.10 -0.11 38.15
C ALA A 211 49.91 1.01 38.83
N ILE A 212 50.85 0.65 39.73
CA ILE A 212 51.77 1.57 40.37
C ILE A 212 53.08 1.54 39.61
N ASN A 213 53.47 2.66 39.04
CA ASN A 213 54.71 2.81 38.32
C ASN A 213 55.67 3.68 39.16
N TYR A 214 56.87 3.19 39.37
CA TYR A 214 57.90 3.88 40.18
C TYR A 214 58.90 4.59 39.26
N PHE A 215 59.15 5.88 39.54
CA PHE A 215 60.10 6.72 38.79
C PHE A 215 61.24 7.21 39.71
N THR A 216 62.44 7.23 39.18
CA THR A 216 63.64 7.60 39.94
C THR A 216 63.91 9.10 39.96
N THR A 217 63.26 9.91 39.15
CA THR A 217 63.47 11.34 39.01
C THR A 217 62.16 12.11 39.35
N GLN A 218 62.32 13.20 40.14
CA GLN A 218 61.27 14.12 40.55
C GLN A 218 60.85 15.14 39.47
N GLU A 219 61.49 15.12 38.30
CA GLU A 219 61.18 16.07 37.22
C GLU A 219 59.85 15.74 36.57
N ARG A 220 59.00 16.77 36.44
CA ARG A 220 57.77 16.68 35.64
C ARG A 220 58.16 16.33 34.19
N GLY A 221 57.80 15.14 33.73
CA GLY A 221 58.12 14.63 32.41
C GLY A 221 59.06 13.41 32.40
N ALA A 222 59.61 13.00 33.56
CA ALA A 222 60.41 11.78 33.66
C ALA A 222 59.59 10.47 33.67
N GLY A 223 58.27 10.54 33.71
CA GLY A 223 57.36 9.41 33.73
C GLY A 223 56.73 9.08 32.35
N MET A 224 55.52 8.63 32.41
CA MET A 224 54.66 8.43 31.26
C MET A 224 53.70 9.60 31.14
N TRP A 225 53.47 10.05 29.92
CA TRP A 225 52.50 11.10 29.62
C TRP A 225 51.73 10.75 28.34
N PRO A 226 50.45 11.13 28.22
CA PRO A 226 49.76 11.01 26.94
C PRO A 226 50.39 11.93 25.89
N LEU A 227 50.71 11.37 24.70
CA LEU A 227 51.33 12.15 23.61
C LEU A 227 50.43 13.25 23.10
N TYR A 228 49.14 13.04 23.17
CA TYR A 228 48.15 14.07 22.93
C TYR A 228 46.88 13.79 23.77
N GLN A 229 46.13 14.82 24.03
CA GLN A 229 44.82 14.74 24.68
C GLN A 229 43.79 15.28 23.72
N THR A 230 42.67 14.57 23.62
CA THR A 230 41.54 15.06 22.84
C THR A 230 40.97 16.30 23.53
N ALA A 231 40.73 17.37 22.78
CA ALA A 231 40.17 18.60 23.33
C ALA A 231 38.81 18.32 23.97
N PRO A 232 38.53 18.94 25.15
CA PRO A 232 37.20 18.86 25.75
C PRO A 232 36.12 19.28 24.72
N GLY A 233 35.05 18.50 24.56
CA GLY A 233 33.98 18.79 23.62
C GLY A 233 34.22 18.35 22.17
N ALA A 234 35.39 17.79 21.81
CA ALA A 234 35.62 17.26 20.47
C ALA A 234 34.72 16.03 20.19
N ILE A 235 34.49 15.17 21.18
CA ILE A 235 33.61 14.01 21.08
C ILE A 235 32.17 14.47 20.92
N ASP A 236 31.72 15.43 21.75
CA ASP A 236 30.38 16.02 21.66
C ASP A 236 30.12 16.68 20.29
N ALA A 237 31.14 17.28 19.67
CA ALA A 237 31.01 17.85 18.34
C ALA A 237 30.77 16.77 17.28
N VAL A 238 31.44 15.61 17.40
CA VAL A 238 31.22 14.45 16.52
C VAL A 238 29.85 13.85 16.76
N GLU A 239 29.41 13.70 18.01
CA GLU A 239 28.08 13.22 18.35
C GLU A 239 26.98 14.10 17.77
N ARG A 240 27.11 15.44 17.88
CA ARG A 240 26.16 16.37 17.23
C ARG A 240 26.10 16.19 15.71
N LEU A 241 27.25 15.97 15.07
CA LEU A 241 27.31 15.75 13.63
C LEU A 241 26.68 14.42 13.26
N VAL A 242 26.91 13.35 14.04
CA VAL A 242 26.27 12.05 13.90
C VAL A 242 24.74 12.19 14.00
N ALA A 243 24.25 12.85 15.06
CA ALA A 243 22.81 13.06 15.27
C ALA A 243 22.16 13.83 14.10
N ARG A 244 22.84 14.87 13.59
CA ARG A 244 22.38 15.63 12.43
C ARG A 244 22.31 14.76 11.16
N THR A 245 23.35 13.96 10.90
CA THR A 245 23.37 13.05 9.73
C THR A 245 22.28 11.97 9.84
N GLN A 246 22.05 11.43 11.05
CA GLN A 246 20.93 10.52 11.30
C GLN A 246 19.58 11.19 11.03
N GLY A 247 19.41 12.47 11.36
CA GLY A 247 18.22 13.26 11.04
C GLY A 247 18.00 13.34 9.53
N PHE A 248 19.02 13.62 8.74
CA PHE A 248 18.91 13.65 7.28
C PHE A 248 18.49 12.30 6.69
N ILE A 249 19.11 11.20 7.17
CA ILE A 249 18.75 9.86 6.74
C ILE A 249 17.27 9.56 7.08
N LYS A 250 16.81 9.86 8.31
CA LYS A 250 15.42 9.68 8.70
C LYS A 250 14.46 10.48 7.83
N SER A 251 14.81 11.72 7.50
CA SER A 251 14.03 12.58 6.63
C SER A 251 13.93 12.02 5.20
N ALA A 252 15.05 11.51 4.65
CA ALA A 252 15.07 10.88 3.32
C ALA A 252 14.14 9.66 3.24
N PHE A 253 14.06 8.86 4.32
CA PHE A 253 13.13 7.72 4.42
C PHE A 253 11.73 8.10 4.89
N PHE A 254 11.41 9.38 5.00
CA PHE A 254 10.11 9.87 5.47
C PHE A 254 9.72 9.36 6.87
N ALA A 255 10.71 8.91 7.67
CA ALA A 255 10.44 8.36 9.00
C ALA A 255 9.72 9.36 9.92
N ASP A 256 10.06 10.65 9.81
CA ASP A 256 9.43 11.72 10.59
C ASP A 256 7.93 11.90 10.26
N LEU A 257 7.50 11.51 9.04
CA LEU A 257 6.10 11.57 8.66
C LEU A 257 5.26 10.51 9.40
N PHE A 258 5.83 9.33 9.61
CA PHE A 258 5.16 8.22 10.28
C PHE A 258 5.27 8.32 11.80
N LEU A 259 6.40 8.76 12.33
CA LEU A 259 6.64 8.87 13.78
C LEU A 259 5.83 10.00 14.42
N MET A 260 5.55 11.11 13.73
CA MET A 260 4.72 12.18 14.30
C MET A 260 3.27 11.76 14.62
N ILE A 261 2.81 10.62 14.10
CA ILE A 261 1.50 10.07 14.46
C ILE A 261 1.58 9.33 15.81
N SER A 262 2.73 8.74 16.13
CA SER A 262 2.98 8.01 17.37
C SER A 262 3.62 8.87 18.47
N ASP A 263 4.41 9.89 18.13
CA ASP A 263 5.07 10.78 19.09
C ASP A 263 4.17 11.94 19.62
N MET A 264 2.89 11.91 19.33
CA MET A 264 1.92 12.85 19.91
C MET A 264 1.57 12.56 21.39
N ASP A 265 2.17 11.56 21.99
CA ASP A 265 2.11 11.32 23.42
C ASP A 265 2.89 12.43 24.18
N GLY A 266 2.20 13.53 24.48
CA GLY A 266 2.74 14.62 25.32
C GLY A 266 2.52 16.03 24.78
N VAL A 267 2.21 16.23 23.52
CA VAL A 267 1.84 17.54 22.97
C VAL A 267 0.33 17.58 22.77
N GLN A 268 -0.39 18.26 23.64
CA GLN A 268 -1.83 18.47 23.43
C GLN A 268 -2.03 19.15 22.07
N PRO A 269 -2.74 18.50 21.13
CA PRO A 269 -3.03 19.13 19.84
C PRO A 269 -3.88 20.37 20.08
N ARG A 270 -3.38 21.52 19.65
CA ARG A 270 -4.06 22.82 19.86
C ARG A 270 -5.41 22.91 19.13
N SER A 271 -5.62 22.10 18.10
CA SER A 271 -6.88 22.03 17.37
C SER A 271 -6.92 20.78 16.49
N GLN A 272 -8.09 20.14 16.38
CA GLN A 272 -8.33 19.05 15.40
C GLN A 272 -8.07 19.50 13.96
N LEU A 273 -8.27 20.78 13.68
CA LEU A 273 -8.08 21.41 12.38
C LEU A 273 -6.58 21.48 12.00
N GLU A 274 -5.70 21.71 12.97
CA GLU A 274 -4.25 21.72 12.74
C GLU A 274 -3.70 20.31 12.45
N ILE A 275 -4.24 19.30 13.12
CA ILE A 275 -3.88 17.89 12.89
C ILE A 275 -4.32 17.44 11.50
N SER A 276 -5.55 17.80 11.08
CA SER A 276 -6.06 17.46 9.77
C SER A 276 -5.27 18.14 8.65
N ALA A 277 -4.96 19.44 8.80
CA ALA A 277 -4.17 20.19 7.82
C ALA A 277 -2.75 19.61 7.66
N ARG A 278 -2.08 19.25 8.76
CA ARG A 278 -0.76 18.62 8.71
C ARG A 278 -0.78 17.21 8.11
N ARG A 279 -1.86 16.44 8.34
CA ARG A 279 -2.04 15.13 7.68
C ARG A 279 -2.21 15.31 6.17
N GLU A 280 -3.00 16.28 5.76
CA GLU A 280 -3.27 16.58 4.36
C GLU A 280 -1.99 16.99 3.61
N GLU A 281 -1.19 17.89 4.19
CA GLU A 281 0.10 18.30 3.63
C GLU A 281 1.06 17.13 3.45
N LYS A 282 1.14 16.23 4.44
CA LYS A 282 2.00 15.03 4.39
C LYS A 282 1.53 14.01 3.37
N MET A 283 0.22 13.80 3.27
CA MET A 283 -0.36 12.91 2.26
C MET A 283 -0.08 13.42 0.84
N GLN A 284 -0.05 14.73 0.63
CA GLN A 284 0.31 15.33 -0.66
C GLN A 284 1.78 15.04 -1.03
N MET A 285 2.70 15.05 -0.07
CA MET A 285 4.11 14.73 -0.33
C MET A 285 4.34 13.27 -0.77
N LEU A 286 3.57 12.33 -0.20
CA LEU A 286 3.65 10.90 -0.54
C LEU A 286 2.72 10.49 -1.68
N GLY A 287 1.83 11.39 -2.12
CA GLY A 287 0.81 11.11 -3.14
C GLY A 287 1.35 10.36 -4.35
N PRO A 288 2.39 10.86 -5.04
CA PRO A 288 2.94 10.22 -6.24
C PRO A 288 3.48 8.81 -5.98
N VAL A 289 4.12 8.58 -4.83
CA VAL A 289 4.65 7.25 -4.46
C VAL A 289 3.52 6.28 -4.17
N LEU A 290 2.48 6.73 -3.48
CA LEU A 290 1.32 5.93 -3.17
C LEU A 290 0.50 5.58 -4.41
N GLU A 291 0.43 6.49 -5.39
CA GLU A 291 -0.18 6.25 -6.68
C GLU A 291 0.59 5.19 -7.48
N ASN A 292 1.93 5.31 -7.55
CA ASN A 292 2.77 4.29 -8.16
C ASN A 292 2.63 2.92 -7.48
N LEU A 293 2.56 2.88 -6.14
CA LEU A 293 2.31 1.65 -5.38
C LEU A 293 0.92 1.07 -5.66
N HIS A 294 -0.08 1.93 -5.85
CA HIS A 294 -1.41 1.49 -6.25
C HIS A 294 -1.37 0.82 -7.63
N ASP A 295 -0.77 1.47 -8.61
CA ASP A 295 -0.78 1.04 -10.01
C ASP A 295 0.17 -0.14 -10.28
N ASP A 296 1.37 -0.14 -9.69
CA ASP A 296 2.39 -1.17 -9.95
C ASP A 296 2.30 -2.37 -8.99
N LEU A 297 1.59 -2.25 -7.84
CA LEU A 297 1.51 -3.31 -6.84
C LEU A 297 0.08 -3.72 -6.52
N LEU A 298 -0.73 -2.81 -5.96
CA LEU A 298 -2.01 -3.20 -5.35
C LEU A 298 -3.03 -3.63 -6.40
N GLN A 299 -3.21 -2.84 -7.45
CA GLN A 299 -4.13 -3.15 -8.53
C GLN A 299 -3.73 -4.43 -9.28
N PRO A 300 -2.45 -4.61 -9.73
CA PRO A 300 -2.01 -5.87 -10.35
C PRO A 300 -2.14 -7.09 -9.43
N LEU A 301 -1.87 -6.95 -8.13
CA LEU A 301 -2.04 -8.02 -7.15
C LEU A 301 -3.49 -8.52 -7.11
N VAL A 302 -4.43 -7.60 -6.98
CA VAL A 302 -5.86 -7.97 -6.90
C VAL A 302 -6.35 -8.53 -8.24
N GLN A 303 -6.01 -7.89 -9.35
CA GLN A 303 -6.36 -8.37 -10.69
C GLN A 303 -5.79 -9.77 -10.97
N ARG A 304 -4.53 -10.00 -10.61
CA ARG A 304 -3.88 -11.30 -10.78
C ARG A 304 -4.52 -12.37 -9.89
N THR A 305 -4.78 -12.05 -8.63
CA THR A 305 -5.49 -12.98 -7.71
C THR A 305 -6.87 -13.34 -8.22
N PHE A 306 -7.62 -12.34 -8.67
CA PHE A 306 -8.94 -12.56 -9.29
C PHE A 306 -8.82 -13.44 -10.54
N GLY A 307 -7.84 -13.17 -11.42
CA GLY A 307 -7.59 -13.98 -12.61
C GLY A 307 -7.26 -15.44 -12.28
N ILE A 308 -6.41 -15.68 -11.28
CA ILE A 308 -6.09 -17.04 -10.80
C ILE A 308 -7.34 -17.74 -10.28
N MET A 309 -8.14 -17.08 -9.45
CA MET A 309 -9.38 -17.65 -8.92
C MET A 309 -10.39 -17.98 -10.02
N ALA A 310 -10.50 -17.11 -11.04
CA ALA A 310 -11.37 -17.33 -12.20
C ALA A 310 -10.89 -18.50 -13.07
N GLU A 311 -9.57 -18.58 -13.36
CA GLU A 311 -8.99 -19.68 -14.15
C GLU A 311 -9.19 -21.06 -13.49
N HIS A 312 -9.17 -21.11 -12.16
CA HIS A 312 -9.33 -22.35 -11.39
C HIS A 312 -10.74 -22.61 -10.89
N GLY A 313 -11.74 -21.80 -11.34
CA GLY A 313 -13.15 -22.03 -11.03
C GLY A 313 -13.50 -21.87 -9.55
N LEU A 314 -12.78 -21.03 -8.81
CA LEU A 314 -12.97 -20.81 -7.37
C LEU A 314 -14.10 -19.81 -7.07
N PHE A 315 -14.67 -19.20 -8.10
CA PHE A 315 -15.85 -18.33 -7.97
C PHE A 315 -17.15 -19.08 -8.17
N PRO A 316 -18.23 -18.69 -7.47
CA PRO A 316 -19.57 -19.12 -7.85
C PRO A 316 -19.89 -18.64 -9.27
N ALA A 317 -20.77 -19.36 -9.96
CA ALA A 317 -21.20 -18.98 -11.31
C ALA A 317 -21.74 -17.54 -11.30
N PRO A 318 -21.32 -16.68 -12.24
CA PRO A 318 -21.81 -15.31 -12.30
C PRO A 318 -23.32 -15.29 -12.56
N PRO A 319 -24.04 -14.29 -12.02
CA PRO A 319 -25.46 -14.09 -12.36
C PRO A 319 -25.65 -13.99 -13.88
N PRO A 320 -26.78 -14.45 -14.43
CA PRO A 320 -27.04 -14.43 -15.89
C PRO A 320 -26.86 -13.04 -16.51
N ASP A 321 -27.20 -12.00 -15.78
CA ASP A 321 -27.15 -10.60 -16.21
C ASP A 321 -25.72 -10.05 -16.38
N LEU A 322 -24.73 -10.70 -15.77
CA LEU A 322 -23.30 -10.32 -15.84
C LEU A 322 -22.49 -11.15 -16.83
N HIS A 323 -23.13 -12.09 -17.53
CA HIS A 323 -22.45 -12.91 -18.53
C HIS A 323 -21.94 -12.04 -19.70
N GLY A 324 -20.60 -12.05 -19.91
CA GLY A 324 -19.94 -11.37 -21.03
C GLY A 324 -19.53 -9.93 -20.77
N TYR A 325 -19.82 -9.37 -19.61
CA TYR A 325 -19.27 -8.06 -19.23
C TYR A 325 -17.84 -8.21 -18.68
N PRO A 326 -16.90 -7.34 -19.09
CA PRO A 326 -15.59 -7.28 -18.46
C PRO A 326 -15.78 -6.82 -17.02
N LEU A 327 -15.29 -7.63 -16.07
CA LEU A 327 -15.24 -7.23 -14.66
C LEU A 327 -13.96 -6.43 -14.47
N ASP A 328 -14.10 -5.18 -14.06
CA ASP A 328 -13.00 -4.36 -13.59
C ASP A 328 -12.98 -4.37 -12.07
N VAL A 329 -11.80 -4.59 -11.51
CA VAL A 329 -11.61 -4.62 -10.05
C VAL A 329 -11.06 -3.26 -9.64
N GLU A 330 -11.93 -2.42 -9.10
CA GLU A 330 -11.53 -1.13 -8.52
C GLU A 330 -11.09 -1.33 -7.08
N LEU A 331 -9.86 -0.98 -6.79
CA LEU A 331 -9.31 -1.02 -5.44
C LEU A 331 -9.55 0.32 -4.75
N ILE A 332 -10.49 0.34 -3.83
CA ILE A 332 -10.73 1.53 -3.01
C ILE A 332 -9.63 1.61 -1.95
N SER A 333 -8.53 2.28 -2.24
CA SER A 333 -7.44 2.46 -1.28
C SER A 333 -7.85 3.36 -0.13
N ILE A 334 -7.26 3.17 1.05
CA ILE A 334 -7.45 4.05 2.22
C ILE A 334 -7.10 5.50 1.86
N LEU A 335 -6.12 5.70 0.97
CA LEU A 335 -5.75 7.03 0.47
C LEU A 335 -6.82 7.62 -0.44
N ALA A 336 -7.37 6.83 -1.36
CA ALA A 336 -8.51 7.26 -2.19
C ALA A 336 -9.74 7.57 -1.32
N GLN A 337 -9.97 6.78 -0.26
CA GLN A 337 -11.00 7.10 0.73
C GLN A 337 -10.69 8.40 1.48
N ALA A 338 -9.44 8.63 1.86
CA ALA A 338 -9.05 9.87 2.54
C ALA A 338 -9.18 11.10 1.63
N GLN A 339 -8.83 10.97 0.35
CA GLN A 339 -9.07 12.02 -0.65
C GLN A 339 -10.57 12.23 -0.89
N LYS A 340 -11.34 11.17 -1.05
CA LYS A 340 -12.81 11.24 -1.14
C LYS A 340 -13.42 11.86 0.12
N ALA A 341 -12.89 11.57 1.30
CA ALA A 341 -13.34 12.15 2.57
C ALA A 341 -13.03 13.65 2.70
N ALA A 342 -11.94 14.15 2.12
CA ALA A 342 -11.65 15.58 2.06
C ALA A 342 -12.73 16.35 1.26
N ASP A 343 -13.27 15.73 0.22
CA ASP A 343 -14.38 16.29 -0.58
C ASP A 343 -15.72 16.31 0.20
N LEU A 344 -15.92 15.43 1.20
CA LEU A 344 -17.14 15.42 2.03
C LEU A 344 -17.38 16.75 2.72
N GLY A 345 -16.31 17.39 3.21
CA GLY A 345 -16.39 18.70 3.83
C GLY A 345 -16.92 19.79 2.89
N SER A 346 -16.84 19.62 1.57
CA SER A 346 -17.44 20.55 0.61
C SER A 346 -18.95 20.36 0.51
N VAL A 347 -19.43 19.11 0.53
CA VAL A 347 -20.86 18.77 0.51
C VAL A 347 -21.54 19.23 1.81
N GLU A 348 -20.92 18.95 2.95
CA GLU A 348 -21.43 19.40 4.26
C GLU A 348 -21.53 20.92 4.36
N ARG A 349 -20.50 21.66 3.91
CA ARG A 349 -20.50 23.12 3.89
C ARG A 349 -21.57 23.69 2.97
N LEU A 350 -21.80 23.07 1.80
CA LEU A 350 -22.86 23.47 0.88
C LEU A 350 -24.24 23.30 1.52
N TRP A 351 -24.49 22.14 2.14
CA TRP A 351 -25.75 21.87 2.82
C TRP A 351 -25.97 22.76 4.06
N ALA A 352 -24.92 22.98 4.85
CA ALA A 352 -24.98 23.90 6.00
C ALA A 352 -25.29 25.35 5.55
N PHE A 353 -24.64 25.82 4.48
CA PHE A 353 -24.90 27.11 3.89
C PHE A 353 -26.33 27.24 3.35
N ALA A 354 -26.78 26.25 2.58
CA ALA A 354 -28.15 26.23 2.05
C ALA A 354 -29.20 26.18 3.19
N GLY A 355 -28.95 25.39 4.23
CA GLY A 355 -29.82 25.33 5.42
C GLY A 355 -29.92 26.67 6.16
N SER A 356 -28.82 27.44 6.23
CA SER A 356 -28.82 28.76 6.83
C SER A 356 -29.70 29.77 6.07
N ILE A 357 -29.75 29.68 4.74
CA ILE A 357 -30.60 30.52 3.89
C ILE A 357 -32.04 30.02 3.88
N ALA A 358 -32.26 28.70 3.91
CA ALA A 358 -33.57 28.06 3.89
C ALA A 358 -34.44 28.47 5.10
N ALA A 359 -33.82 28.87 6.22
CA ALA A 359 -34.53 29.43 7.37
C ALA A 359 -35.33 30.68 7.02
N THR A 360 -34.87 31.49 6.04
CA THR A 360 -35.53 32.71 5.56
C THR A 360 -36.21 32.53 4.20
N ARG A 361 -35.68 31.64 3.35
CA ARG A 361 -36.19 31.36 2.01
C ARG A 361 -36.13 29.83 1.71
N PRO A 362 -37.21 29.10 2.02
CA PRO A 362 -37.24 27.65 1.85
C PRO A 362 -37.01 27.19 0.40
N GLU A 363 -37.34 28.03 -0.58
CA GLU A 363 -37.20 27.74 -2.04
C GLU A 363 -35.73 27.48 -2.47
N VAL A 364 -34.76 27.86 -1.65
CA VAL A 364 -33.34 27.61 -1.95
C VAL A 364 -33.00 26.11 -1.98
N LEU A 365 -33.76 25.31 -1.23
CA LEU A 365 -33.59 23.84 -1.19
C LEU A 365 -33.96 23.16 -2.53
N ASP A 366 -34.80 23.80 -3.35
CA ASP A 366 -35.20 23.28 -4.67
C ASP A 366 -34.00 23.22 -5.65
N LYS A 367 -32.92 23.96 -5.37
CA LYS A 367 -31.68 23.91 -6.13
C LYS A 367 -30.76 22.72 -5.78
N LEU A 368 -31.00 22.04 -4.68
CA LEU A 368 -30.17 20.95 -4.19
C LEU A 368 -30.88 19.61 -4.43
N ASN A 369 -30.19 18.73 -5.11
CA ASN A 369 -30.66 17.34 -5.23
C ASN A 369 -30.27 16.58 -3.95
N ALA A 370 -31.25 16.38 -3.06
CA ALA A 370 -31.02 15.70 -1.79
C ALA A 370 -30.65 14.21 -1.98
N ASP A 371 -31.28 13.55 -2.96
CA ASP A 371 -31.05 12.14 -3.21
C ASP A 371 -29.64 11.90 -3.74
N GLU A 372 -29.25 12.60 -4.80
CA GLU A 372 -27.89 12.57 -5.35
C GLU A 372 -26.83 12.95 -4.30
N SER A 373 -27.15 13.92 -3.42
CA SER A 373 -26.23 14.31 -2.35
C SER A 373 -25.98 13.19 -1.34
N ILE A 374 -27.00 12.38 -1.04
CA ILE A 374 -26.89 11.22 -0.15
C ILE A 374 -26.07 10.14 -0.83
N ASP A 375 -26.28 9.87 -2.10
CA ASP A 375 -25.54 8.85 -2.85
C ASP A 375 -24.06 9.22 -3.02
N VAL A 376 -23.76 10.47 -3.39
CA VAL A 376 -22.40 10.99 -3.45
C VAL A 376 -21.73 10.98 -2.08
N TYR A 377 -22.45 11.31 -1.02
CA TYR A 377 -21.94 11.29 0.35
C TYR A 377 -21.62 9.86 0.80
N ALA A 378 -22.52 8.91 0.53
CA ALA A 378 -22.34 7.50 0.84
C ALA A 378 -21.16 6.87 0.07
N ASP A 379 -21.03 7.15 -1.23
CA ASP A 379 -19.91 6.68 -2.05
C ASP A 379 -18.56 7.22 -1.54
N LYS A 380 -18.50 8.54 -1.28
CA LYS A 380 -17.28 9.16 -0.78
C LYS A 380 -16.91 8.74 0.65
N LEU A 381 -17.90 8.41 1.49
CA LEU A 381 -17.68 7.87 2.82
C LEU A 381 -17.27 6.40 2.80
N GLY A 382 -17.48 5.70 1.68
CA GLY A 382 -17.28 4.25 1.57
C GLY A 382 -18.35 3.45 2.32
N ALA A 383 -19.56 3.98 2.44
CA ALA A 383 -20.67 3.29 3.10
C ALA A 383 -21.06 2.02 2.31
N PRO A 384 -21.39 0.90 3.00
CA PRO A 384 -21.86 -0.29 2.30
C PRO A 384 -23.10 0.01 1.43
N ALA A 385 -23.12 -0.46 0.20
CA ALA A 385 -24.24 -0.26 -0.74
C ALA A 385 -25.61 -0.75 -0.22
N ALA A 386 -25.62 -1.58 0.82
CA ALA A 386 -26.84 -2.03 1.47
C ALA A 386 -27.55 -0.94 2.31
N ILE A 387 -26.89 0.19 2.59
CA ILE A 387 -27.43 1.29 3.39
C ILE A 387 -28.25 2.25 2.50
N THR A 388 -27.86 2.42 1.25
CA THR A 388 -28.58 3.23 0.27
C THR A 388 -29.60 2.39 -0.48
N VAL A 389 -30.77 2.97 -0.74
CA VAL A 389 -31.85 2.33 -1.45
C VAL A 389 -31.86 2.83 -2.89
N ALA A 390 -31.98 1.92 -3.87
CA ALA A 390 -31.98 2.28 -5.28
C ALA A 390 -33.14 3.24 -5.65
N ASP A 391 -32.89 4.16 -6.55
CA ASP A 391 -33.81 5.25 -6.93
C ASP A 391 -35.19 4.77 -7.38
N ASP A 392 -35.27 3.63 -8.08
CA ASP A 392 -36.54 3.02 -8.52
C ASP A 392 -37.40 2.56 -7.34
N VAL A 393 -36.75 2.08 -6.26
CA VAL A 393 -37.44 1.67 -5.03
C VAL A 393 -37.89 2.89 -4.24
N VAL A 394 -37.03 3.92 -4.14
CA VAL A 394 -37.37 5.20 -3.50
C VAL A 394 -38.55 5.86 -4.19
N ALA A 395 -38.58 5.89 -5.52
CA ALA A 395 -39.69 6.43 -6.29
C ALA A 395 -41.01 5.68 -6.01
N ARG A 396 -40.98 4.35 -5.91
CA ARG A 396 -42.17 3.54 -5.54
C ARG A 396 -42.68 3.86 -4.13
N ILE A 397 -41.75 3.94 -3.15
CA ILE A 397 -42.10 4.26 -1.76
C ILE A 397 -42.75 5.66 -1.67
N ARG A 398 -42.20 6.63 -2.42
CA ARG A 398 -42.74 8.01 -2.45
C ARG A 398 -44.11 8.07 -3.11
N ALA A 399 -44.31 7.38 -4.23
CA ALA A 399 -45.60 7.27 -4.89
C ALA A 399 -46.68 6.65 -3.96
N GLU A 400 -46.30 5.59 -3.25
CA GLU A 400 -47.25 4.95 -2.30
C GLU A 400 -47.56 5.89 -1.09
N ARG A 401 -46.61 6.65 -0.59
CA ARG A 401 -46.85 7.65 0.44
C ARG A 401 -47.74 8.78 -0.05
N ALA A 402 -47.52 9.25 -1.27
CA ALA A 402 -48.36 10.29 -1.87
C ALA A 402 -49.84 9.84 -1.99
N LEU A 403 -50.08 8.65 -2.49
CA LEU A 403 -51.41 8.05 -2.57
C LEU A 403 -52.10 7.90 -1.21
N ARG A 404 -51.34 7.48 -0.17
CA ARG A 404 -51.88 7.41 1.20
C ARG A 404 -52.18 8.78 1.78
N ALA A 405 -51.34 9.79 1.49
CA ALA A 405 -51.55 11.17 1.94
C ALA A 405 -52.79 11.77 1.28
N GLU A 406 -52.99 11.59 -0.03
CA GLU A 406 -54.21 12.00 -0.77
C GLU A 406 -55.46 11.32 -0.22
N ALA A 407 -55.40 10.03 0.04
CA ALA A 407 -56.52 9.27 0.62
C ALA A 407 -56.88 9.81 2.04
N ALA A 408 -55.84 10.13 2.86
CA ALA A 408 -56.06 10.71 4.20
C ALA A 408 -56.66 12.10 4.13
N GLN A 409 -56.20 12.94 3.19
CA GLN A 409 -56.78 14.29 2.96
C GLN A 409 -58.22 14.18 2.46
N ALA A 410 -58.53 13.29 1.51
CA ALA A 410 -59.86 13.04 1.03
C ALA A 410 -60.80 12.63 2.17
N LEU A 411 -60.35 11.76 3.07
CA LEU A 411 -61.10 11.36 4.27
C LEU A 411 -61.34 12.53 5.23
N GLN A 412 -60.38 13.39 5.45
CA GLN A 412 -60.54 14.61 6.27
C GLN A 412 -61.51 15.57 5.65
N VAL A 413 -61.41 15.81 4.34
CA VAL A 413 -62.37 16.70 3.61
C VAL A 413 -63.77 16.11 3.65
N ALA A 414 -63.92 14.82 3.43
CA ALA A 414 -65.22 14.12 3.52
C ALA A 414 -65.78 14.21 4.95
N GLY A 415 -64.95 14.03 5.98
CA GLY A 415 -65.35 14.21 7.37
C GLY A 415 -65.74 15.64 7.71
N ALA A 416 -65.04 16.66 7.20
CA ALA A 416 -65.39 18.07 7.36
C ALA A 416 -66.73 18.44 6.66
N ILE A 417 -66.95 17.88 5.44
CA ILE A 417 -68.18 18.06 4.70
C ILE A 417 -69.34 17.39 5.46
N ALA A 418 -69.17 16.17 5.96
CA ALA A 418 -70.18 15.47 6.73
C ALA A 418 -70.51 16.20 8.07
N ALA A 419 -69.50 16.72 8.75
CA ALA A 419 -69.68 17.52 9.96
C ALA A 419 -70.40 18.85 9.64
N GLY A 420 -70.05 19.52 8.54
CA GLY A 420 -70.71 20.73 8.07
C GLY A 420 -72.18 20.47 7.69
N ALA A 421 -72.44 19.35 6.97
CA ALA A 421 -73.77 18.94 6.61
C ALA A 421 -74.66 18.63 7.86
N LYS A 422 -74.04 17.95 8.86
CA LYS A 422 -74.70 17.69 10.13
C LYS A 422 -75.08 18.98 10.87
N THR A 423 -74.14 19.94 10.96
CA THR A 423 -74.36 21.24 11.61
C THR A 423 -75.43 22.02 10.89
N LEU A 424 -75.46 22.01 9.54
CA LEU A 424 -76.49 22.63 8.73
C LEU A 424 -77.85 21.95 8.87
N SER A 425 -77.90 20.62 9.08
CA SER A 425 -79.13 19.89 9.31
C SER A 425 -79.74 20.10 10.71
N GLU A 426 -78.87 20.47 11.70
CA GLU A 426 -79.28 20.76 13.08
C GLU A 426 -79.62 22.23 13.34
N THR A 427 -79.30 23.11 12.36
CA THR A 427 -79.57 24.55 12.48
C THR A 427 -80.95 24.92 11.86
N GLU A 428 -81.96 25.31 12.69
CA GLU A 428 -83.26 25.77 12.24
C GLU A 428 -83.18 27.20 11.77
N VAL A 429 -83.65 27.53 10.54
CA VAL A 429 -83.60 28.84 9.88
C VAL A 429 -84.99 29.51 9.89
N GLY A 430 -85.93 28.98 10.72
CA GLY A 430 -87.26 29.52 10.82
C GLY A 430 -88.27 28.98 9.75
N GLY A 431 -89.52 28.76 10.15
CA GLY A 431 -90.55 28.24 9.27
C GLY A 431 -90.58 26.72 9.08
N GLY A 432 -89.87 25.93 10.00
CA GLY A 432 -89.92 24.50 9.98
C GLY A 432 -88.93 23.85 8.98
N ARG A 433 -87.98 24.60 8.45
CA ARG A 433 -86.92 24.12 7.54
C ARG A 433 -85.52 24.25 8.16
N ASN A 434 -84.67 23.24 7.96
CA ASN A 434 -83.26 23.32 8.40
C ASN A 434 -82.38 24.02 7.35
N ALA A 435 -81.27 24.58 7.79
CA ALA A 435 -80.34 25.31 6.92
C ALA A 435 -79.88 24.51 5.71
N LEU A 436 -79.78 23.17 5.82
CA LEU A 436 -79.43 22.26 4.70
C LEU A 436 -80.49 22.26 3.61
N GLN A 437 -81.80 22.22 3.97
CA GLN A 437 -82.92 22.29 3.03
C GLN A 437 -82.98 23.65 2.33
N SER A 438 -82.66 24.73 3.05
CA SER A 438 -82.59 26.06 2.48
C SER A 438 -81.48 26.25 1.44
N VAL A 439 -80.35 25.58 1.59
CA VAL A 439 -79.20 25.67 0.65
C VAL A 439 -79.43 24.74 -0.58
N LEU A 440 -80.09 23.61 -0.40
CA LEU A 440 -80.37 22.65 -1.49
C LEU A 440 -81.63 23.03 -2.28
N GLY A 441 -82.40 24.06 -1.87
CA GLY A 441 -83.55 24.54 -2.60
C GLY A 441 -84.77 23.62 -2.60
N VAL A 442 -84.88 22.71 -1.62
CA VAL A 442 -85.98 21.74 -1.45
C VAL A 442 -86.85 22.08 -0.27
#